data_bf6e6ec1846368dcaf4aa7c19c8323d4
#
_entry.id   bf6e6ec1846368dcaf4aa7c19c8323d4
#
_cell.length_a   1.000
_cell.length_b   1.000
_cell.length_c   1.000
_cell.angle_alpha   90.00
_cell.angle_beta   90.00
_cell.angle_gamma   90.00
#
_symmetry.space_group_name_H-M   'P 1'
#
loop_
_entity.id
_entity.type
_entity.pdbx_description
1 polymer ?
#
loop_
_entity_poly.entity_id
_entity_poly.type
_entity_poly.pdbx_seq_one_letter_code
_entity_poly.pdbx_strand_id
1 'polypeptide(L)'
;KNYLLASKNAPNDWSRYSYGEFGLWSYLYEGDYKGALNAADDLEKKLMTYDLSEAQILDRRAGLQFNRFLAHAYNQNKSGAYDAMRANWRIRQDRLNMNKIKDEISEEGYQRFNAWMESWYYVLFGDYTRAQKSLDNLYKLSSKRKTQGALDNYNALSGMVSLFTGDPEKAVSQFATIEKENNLYYAYFKGLAYEGISENEKAQSIFTF
;
A
#
# COMPACT_ATOMS: atom_id res chain seq x y z
N LYS A 1 -14.68 -1.77 16.89
CA LYS A 1 -15.16 -1.06 18.12
C LYS A 1 -14.02 -0.74 19.09
N ASN A 2 -13.08 -1.65 19.33
CA ASN A 2 -11.99 -1.47 20.33
C ASN A 2 -11.01 -0.33 19.94
N TYR A 3 -10.69 -0.16 18.67
CA TYR A 3 -9.78 0.91 18.21
C TYR A 3 -10.33 2.32 18.43
N LEU A 4 -11.66 2.53 18.27
CA LEU A 4 -12.29 3.81 18.56
C LEU A 4 -12.23 4.18 20.05
N LEU A 5 -12.39 3.19 20.93
CA LEU A 5 -12.24 3.38 22.37
C LEU A 5 -10.77 3.65 22.74
N ALA A 6 -9.84 2.90 22.17
CA ALA A 6 -8.41 3.11 22.34
C ALA A 6 -7.97 4.51 21.86
N SER A 7 -8.48 4.98 20.73
CA SER A 7 -8.21 6.32 20.22
C SER A 7 -8.69 7.42 21.20
N LYS A 8 -9.88 7.27 21.78
CA LYS A 8 -10.42 8.24 22.77
C LYS A 8 -9.58 8.32 24.04
N ASN A 9 -9.03 7.19 24.47
CA ASN A 9 -8.26 7.07 25.72
C ASN A 9 -6.74 7.15 25.52
N ALA A 10 -6.29 7.45 24.31
CA ALA A 10 -4.88 7.53 23.99
C ALA A 10 -4.17 8.69 24.72
N PRO A 11 -2.93 8.47 25.20
CA PRO A 11 -2.23 9.44 26.06
C PRO A 11 -1.78 10.70 25.31
N ASN A 12 -1.68 10.67 24.00
CA ASN A 12 -1.26 11.79 23.16
C ASN A 12 -1.87 11.69 21.76
N ASP A 13 -1.75 12.78 20.99
CA ASP A 13 -2.37 12.90 19.67
C ASP A 13 -1.76 11.97 18.62
N TRP A 14 -0.47 11.66 18.73
CA TRP A 14 0.17 10.65 17.89
C TRP A 14 -0.48 9.26 18.05
N SER A 15 -0.64 8.80 19.29
CA SER A 15 -1.29 7.52 19.59
C SER A 15 -2.76 7.55 19.20
N ARG A 16 -3.43 8.69 19.41
CA ARG A 16 -4.83 8.91 19.06
C ARG A 16 -5.06 8.76 17.57
N TYR A 17 -4.19 9.35 16.75
CA TYR A 17 -4.19 9.17 15.30
C TYR A 17 -3.95 7.70 14.93
N SER A 18 -2.91 7.06 15.48
CA SER A 18 -2.53 5.69 15.13
C SER A 18 -3.66 4.68 15.40
N TYR A 19 -4.35 4.81 16.54
CA TYR A 19 -5.51 3.94 16.82
C TYR A 19 -6.70 4.23 15.88
N GLY A 20 -6.89 5.48 15.45
CA GLY A 20 -7.87 5.82 14.42
C GLY A 20 -7.54 5.17 13.07
N GLU A 21 -6.28 5.17 12.70
CA GLU A 21 -5.78 4.53 11.47
C GLU A 21 -5.95 3.00 11.51
N PHE A 22 -5.69 2.34 12.65
CA PHE A 22 -5.99 0.91 12.80
C PHE A 22 -7.49 0.60 12.64
N GLY A 23 -8.36 1.50 13.11
CA GLY A 23 -9.80 1.39 12.86
C GLY A 23 -10.15 1.48 11.38
N LEU A 24 -9.49 2.36 10.63
CA LEU A 24 -9.63 2.47 9.18
C LEU A 24 -9.19 1.19 8.48
N TRP A 25 -8.05 0.62 8.86
CA TRP A 25 -7.56 -0.66 8.31
C TRP A 25 -8.54 -1.80 8.54
N SER A 26 -9.27 -1.83 9.66
CA SER A 26 -10.33 -2.83 9.88
C SER A 26 -11.39 -2.78 8.80
N TYR A 27 -11.87 -1.58 8.41
CA TYR A 27 -12.82 -1.44 7.31
C TYR A 27 -12.26 -1.93 5.97
N LEU A 28 -10.99 -1.63 5.67
CA LEU A 28 -10.33 -2.10 4.43
C LEU A 28 -10.28 -3.62 4.36
N TYR A 29 -9.92 -4.29 5.46
CA TYR A 29 -9.83 -5.75 5.49
C TYR A 29 -11.19 -6.44 5.52
N GLU A 30 -12.23 -5.79 6.04
CA GLU A 30 -13.61 -6.26 6.00
C GLU A 30 -14.28 -6.02 4.63
N GLY A 31 -13.63 -5.30 3.71
CA GLY A 31 -14.18 -4.91 2.42
C GLY A 31 -15.21 -3.78 2.48
N ASP A 32 -15.36 -3.12 3.64
CA ASP A 32 -16.19 -1.92 3.79
C ASP A 32 -15.43 -0.67 3.32
N TYR A 33 -15.25 -0.56 2.02
CA TYR A 33 -14.50 0.54 1.41
C TYR A 33 -15.15 1.91 1.63
N LYS A 34 -16.48 1.96 1.72
CA LYS A 34 -17.21 3.20 2.05
C LYS A 34 -16.95 3.61 3.49
N GLY A 35 -16.98 2.66 4.42
CA GLY A 35 -16.61 2.88 5.82
C GLY A 35 -15.16 3.36 5.96
N ALA A 36 -14.24 2.76 5.20
CA ALA A 36 -12.84 3.16 5.16
C ALA A 36 -12.66 4.61 4.67
N LEU A 37 -13.35 5.03 3.60
CA LEU A 37 -13.30 6.40 3.08
C LEU A 37 -13.86 7.41 4.09
N ASN A 38 -15.00 7.12 4.70
CA ASN A 38 -15.59 7.97 5.75
C ASN A 38 -14.64 8.09 6.97
N ALA A 39 -14.04 6.98 7.38
CA ALA A 39 -13.06 6.99 8.48
C ALA A 39 -11.81 7.81 8.15
N ALA A 40 -11.34 7.76 6.89
CA ALA A 40 -10.22 8.57 6.42
C ALA A 40 -10.56 10.08 6.46
N ASP A 41 -11.76 10.46 6.04
CA ASP A 41 -12.22 11.86 6.06
C ASP A 41 -12.35 12.40 7.49
N ASP A 42 -12.90 11.60 8.40
CA ASP A 42 -13.02 11.98 9.80
C ASP A 42 -11.66 12.08 10.50
N LEU A 43 -10.73 11.18 10.15
CA LEU A 43 -9.39 11.19 10.71
C LEU A 43 -8.57 12.37 10.18
N GLU A 44 -8.73 12.75 8.90
CA GLU A 44 -8.06 13.93 8.34
C GLU A 44 -8.55 15.24 8.99
N LYS A 45 -9.87 15.37 9.23
CA LYS A 45 -10.41 16.52 9.99
C LYS A 45 -9.83 16.62 11.40
N LYS A 46 -9.74 15.48 12.11
CA LYS A 46 -9.15 15.43 13.46
C LYS A 46 -7.66 15.72 13.47
N LEU A 47 -6.93 15.23 12.45
CA LEU A 47 -5.49 15.45 12.31
C LEU A 47 -5.11 16.93 12.36
N MET A 48 -5.96 17.82 11.81
CA MET A 48 -5.74 19.27 11.81
C MET A 48 -5.95 19.93 13.19
N THR A 49 -6.48 19.19 14.16
CA THR A 49 -6.68 19.67 15.54
C THR A 49 -5.65 19.11 16.52
N TYR A 50 -4.78 18.22 16.07
CA TYR A 50 -3.78 17.57 16.90
C TYR A 50 -2.50 18.41 17.02
N ASP A 51 -1.87 18.35 18.18
CA ASP A 51 -0.56 18.98 18.43
C ASP A 51 0.56 18.12 17.81
N LEU A 52 0.71 18.27 16.50
CA LEU A 52 1.71 17.59 15.68
C LEU A 52 2.48 18.60 14.84
N SER A 53 3.76 18.33 14.59
CA SER A 53 4.54 19.14 13.67
C SER A 53 4.00 19.06 12.23
N GLU A 54 4.26 20.09 11.43
CA GLU A 54 3.86 20.12 10.01
C GLU A 54 4.37 18.88 9.25
N ALA A 55 5.60 18.46 9.50
CA ALA A 55 6.17 17.25 8.93
C ALA A 55 5.35 16.00 9.29
N GLN A 56 4.96 15.85 10.55
CA GLN A 56 4.13 14.74 11.02
C GLN A 56 2.73 14.79 10.39
N ILE A 57 2.14 15.98 10.26
CA ILE A 57 0.85 16.15 9.58
C ILE A 57 0.94 15.71 8.12
N LEU A 58 1.97 16.11 7.38
CA LEU A 58 2.17 15.68 6.00
C LEU A 58 2.37 14.16 5.88
N ASP A 59 3.18 13.56 6.76
CA ASP A 59 3.38 12.10 6.76
C ASP A 59 2.06 11.36 7.00
N ARG A 60 1.22 11.83 7.92
CA ARG A 60 -0.09 11.24 8.21
C ARG A 60 -1.09 11.45 7.07
N ARG A 61 -1.12 12.63 6.48
CA ARG A 61 -1.96 12.89 5.30
C ARG A 61 -1.56 12.03 4.11
N ALA A 62 -0.26 11.81 3.89
CA ALA A 62 0.20 10.89 2.86
C ALA A 62 -0.29 9.45 3.13
N GLY A 63 -0.24 8.99 4.39
CA GLY A 63 -0.82 7.70 4.80
C GLY A 63 -2.31 7.61 4.51
N LEU A 64 -3.09 8.64 4.85
CA LEU A 64 -4.53 8.67 4.56
C LEU A 64 -4.82 8.60 3.05
N GLN A 65 -4.05 9.30 2.22
CA GLN A 65 -4.21 9.18 0.76
C GLN A 65 -3.86 7.79 0.23
N PHE A 66 -2.88 7.12 0.83
CA PHE A 66 -2.60 5.72 0.51
C PHE A 66 -3.78 4.80 0.89
N ASN A 67 -4.38 5.00 2.05
CA ASN A 67 -5.55 4.24 2.49
C ASN A 67 -6.77 4.50 1.58
N ARG A 68 -6.98 5.76 1.15
CA ARG A 68 -8.01 6.10 0.15
C ARG A 68 -7.74 5.44 -1.21
N PHE A 69 -6.48 5.41 -1.63
CA PHE A 69 -6.08 4.68 -2.84
C PHE A 69 -6.50 3.21 -2.76
N LEU A 70 -6.20 2.52 -1.66
CA LEU A 70 -6.60 1.13 -1.47
C LEU A 70 -8.12 0.97 -1.50
N ALA A 71 -8.85 1.81 -0.75
CA ALA A 71 -10.31 1.76 -0.71
C ALA A 71 -10.94 1.93 -2.11
N HIS A 72 -10.48 2.91 -2.87
CA HIS A 72 -10.96 3.13 -4.23
C HIS A 72 -10.55 2.02 -5.18
N ALA A 73 -9.30 1.55 -5.11
CA ALA A 73 -8.77 0.54 -6.01
C ALA A 73 -9.49 -0.80 -5.84
N TYR A 74 -9.68 -1.26 -4.60
CA TYR A 74 -10.40 -2.51 -4.32
C TYR A 74 -11.93 -2.38 -4.51
N ASN A 75 -12.47 -1.16 -4.45
CA ASN A 75 -13.86 -0.87 -4.84
C ASN A 75 -14.02 -0.61 -6.36
N GLN A 76 -13.03 -0.89 -7.17
CA GLN A 76 -13.02 -0.70 -8.63
C GLN A 76 -13.30 0.75 -9.08
N ASN A 77 -13.09 1.74 -8.22
CA ASN A 77 -13.19 3.16 -8.55
C ASN A 77 -11.86 3.69 -9.09
N LYS A 78 -11.65 3.54 -10.39
CA LYS A 78 -10.41 3.88 -11.07
C LYS A 78 -10.02 5.35 -10.93
N SER A 79 -10.98 6.28 -11.09
CA SER A 79 -10.69 7.73 -10.96
C SER A 79 -10.33 8.09 -9.53
N GLY A 80 -11.09 7.63 -8.53
CA GLY A 80 -10.80 7.89 -7.12
C GLY A 80 -9.44 7.34 -6.68
N ALA A 81 -9.08 6.13 -7.15
CA ALA A 81 -7.76 5.56 -6.90
C ALA A 81 -6.63 6.41 -7.53
N TYR A 82 -6.82 6.89 -8.77
CA TYR A 82 -5.85 7.75 -9.44
C TYR A 82 -5.67 9.08 -8.69
N ASP A 83 -6.77 9.72 -8.30
CA ASP A 83 -6.75 11.00 -7.59
C ASP A 83 -6.05 10.87 -6.23
N ALA A 84 -6.35 9.81 -5.46
CA ALA A 84 -5.72 9.53 -4.19
C ALA A 84 -4.21 9.23 -4.34
N MET A 85 -3.81 8.47 -5.37
CA MET A 85 -2.41 8.23 -5.70
C MET A 85 -1.68 9.54 -6.00
N ARG A 86 -2.24 10.40 -6.83
CA ARG A 86 -1.65 11.70 -7.20
C ARG A 86 -1.57 12.64 -6.00
N ALA A 87 -2.58 12.64 -5.14
CA ALA A 87 -2.58 13.42 -3.89
C ALA A 87 -1.48 12.92 -2.93
N ASN A 88 -1.31 11.60 -2.78
CA ASN A 88 -0.22 11.03 -1.99
C ASN A 88 1.15 11.51 -2.49
N TRP A 89 1.40 11.45 -3.81
CA TRP A 89 2.67 11.87 -4.39
C TRP A 89 2.96 13.34 -4.13
N ARG A 90 1.96 14.22 -4.29
CA ARG A 90 2.09 15.66 -4.03
C ARG A 90 2.46 15.92 -2.58
N ILE A 91 1.74 15.32 -1.63
CA ILE A 91 2.02 15.50 -0.21
C ILE A 91 3.41 15.00 0.17
N ARG A 92 3.84 13.85 -0.39
CA ARG A 92 5.21 13.35 -0.15
C ARG A 92 6.27 14.23 -0.77
N GLN A 93 6.00 14.86 -1.91
CA GLN A 93 6.90 15.84 -2.52
C GLN A 93 7.02 17.08 -1.63
N ASP A 94 5.90 17.58 -1.10
CA ASP A 94 5.89 18.70 -0.16
C ASP A 94 6.70 18.35 1.11
N ARG A 95 6.49 17.14 1.64
CA ARG A 95 7.26 16.63 2.78
C ARG A 95 8.77 16.54 2.50
N LEU A 96 9.15 16.09 1.31
CA LEU A 96 10.55 16.03 0.87
C LEU A 96 11.15 17.44 0.76
N ASN A 97 10.39 18.40 0.23
CA ASN A 97 10.82 19.79 0.06
C ASN A 97 11.02 20.52 1.40
N MET A 98 10.39 20.08 2.50
CA MET A 98 10.64 20.62 3.85
C MET A 98 12.03 20.26 4.38
N ASN A 99 12.64 19.19 3.90
CA ASN A 99 13.98 18.84 4.31
C ASN A 99 14.97 19.88 3.74
N LYS A 100 15.68 20.57 4.62
CA LYS A 100 16.70 21.56 4.22
C LYS A 100 17.86 20.93 3.43
N ILE A 101 18.09 19.64 3.64
CA ILE A 101 19.10 18.84 2.96
C ILE A 101 18.32 17.77 2.18
N LYS A 102 18.29 17.92 0.86
CA LYS A 102 17.80 16.88 -0.05
C LYS A 102 18.90 15.84 -0.16
N ASP A 103 18.76 14.74 0.53
CA ASP A 103 19.66 13.61 0.35
C ASP A 103 19.11 12.66 -0.75
N GLU A 104 20.06 12.06 -1.49
CA GLU A 104 19.75 11.14 -2.59
C GLU A 104 18.92 9.92 -2.11
N ILE A 105 19.13 9.48 -0.87
CA ILE A 105 18.43 8.33 -0.28
C ILE A 105 16.94 8.64 -0.11
N SER A 106 16.61 9.84 0.37
CA SER A 106 15.21 10.28 0.54
C SER A 106 14.52 10.45 -0.80
N GLU A 107 15.20 10.98 -1.81
CA GLU A 107 14.67 11.17 -3.15
C GLU A 107 14.46 9.83 -3.86
N GLU A 108 15.42 8.91 -3.81
CA GLU A 108 15.24 7.53 -4.32
C GLU A 108 14.13 6.78 -3.59
N GLY A 109 13.99 6.97 -2.28
CA GLY A 109 12.90 6.42 -1.48
C GLY A 109 11.53 6.89 -1.96
N TYR A 110 11.40 8.17 -2.24
CA TYR A 110 10.19 8.78 -2.81
C TYR A 110 9.88 8.22 -4.20
N GLN A 111 10.87 8.20 -5.10
CA GLN A 111 10.71 7.68 -6.46
C GLN A 111 10.30 6.20 -6.46
N ARG A 112 10.92 5.39 -5.59
CA ARG A 112 10.59 3.97 -5.44
C ARG A 112 9.17 3.75 -4.93
N PHE A 113 8.73 4.52 -3.94
CA PHE A 113 7.36 4.44 -3.45
C PHE A 113 6.35 4.82 -4.53
N ASN A 114 6.62 5.85 -5.31
CA ASN A 114 5.76 6.25 -6.41
C ASN A 114 5.67 5.18 -7.49
N ALA A 115 6.81 4.59 -7.90
CA ALA A 115 6.84 3.50 -8.87
C ALA A 115 6.08 2.25 -8.37
N TRP A 116 6.19 1.93 -7.08
CA TRP A 116 5.43 0.84 -6.45
C TRP A 116 3.93 1.10 -6.49
N MET A 117 3.49 2.27 -6.08
CA MET A 117 2.08 2.63 -6.02
C MET A 117 1.46 2.70 -7.43
N GLU A 118 2.20 3.23 -8.40
CA GLU A 118 1.80 3.29 -9.81
C GLU A 118 1.69 1.90 -10.44
N SER A 119 2.66 1.02 -10.17
CA SER A 119 2.60 -0.37 -10.62
C SER A 119 1.37 -1.07 -10.08
N TRP A 120 1.10 -0.90 -8.77
CA TRP A 120 -0.07 -1.51 -8.13
C TRP A 120 -1.37 -1.00 -8.74
N TYR A 121 -1.48 0.33 -9.00
CA TYR A 121 -2.62 0.91 -9.69
C TYR A 121 -2.86 0.25 -11.04
N TYR A 122 -1.86 0.18 -11.91
CA TYR A 122 -2.02 -0.40 -13.24
C TYR A 122 -2.32 -1.91 -13.20
N VAL A 123 -1.73 -2.65 -12.26
CA VAL A 123 -2.03 -4.08 -12.07
C VAL A 123 -3.50 -4.27 -11.70
N LEU A 124 -4.02 -3.53 -10.72
CA LEU A 124 -5.41 -3.68 -10.26
C LEU A 124 -6.46 -3.26 -11.31
N PHE A 125 -6.09 -2.36 -12.23
CA PHE A 125 -6.99 -1.92 -13.31
C PHE A 125 -6.69 -2.55 -14.68
N GLY A 126 -5.89 -3.62 -14.72
CA GLY A 126 -5.69 -4.45 -15.91
C GLY A 126 -4.86 -3.80 -17.02
N ASP A 127 -4.17 -2.69 -16.74
CA ASP A 127 -3.25 -2.08 -17.70
C ASP A 127 -1.84 -2.66 -17.54
N TYR A 128 -1.69 -3.92 -17.95
CA TYR A 128 -0.44 -4.66 -17.74
C TYR A 128 0.74 -4.10 -18.53
N THR A 129 0.49 -3.41 -19.64
CA THR A 129 1.57 -2.72 -20.40
C THR A 129 2.18 -1.57 -19.58
N ARG A 130 1.34 -0.72 -18.98
CA ARG A 130 1.85 0.34 -18.10
C ARG A 130 2.36 -0.22 -16.79
N ALA A 131 1.73 -1.27 -16.24
CA ALA A 131 2.22 -1.95 -15.06
C ALA A 131 3.65 -2.44 -15.26
N GLN A 132 3.96 -3.08 -16.39
CA GLN A 132 5.32 -3.57 -16.66
C GLN A 132 6.33 -2.42 -16.72
N LYS A 133 6.00 -1.31 -17.38
CA LYS A 133 6.89 -0.14 -17.44
C LYS A 133 7.19 0.43 -16.03
N SER A 134 6.18 0.53 -15.18
CA SER A 134 6.36 1.01 -13.80
C SER A 134 7.12 -0.01 -12.94
N LEU A 135 6.92 -1.31 -13.18
CA LEU A 135 7.67 -2.40 -12.55
C LEU A 135 9.15 -2.40 -12.92
N ASP A 136 9.48 -2.13 -14.19
CA ASP A 136 10.88 -2.02 -14.63
C ASP A 136 11.59 -0.88 -13.91
N ASN A 137 10.89 0.25 -13.71
CA ASN A 137 11.40 1.37 -12.92
C ASN A 137 11.54 1.00 -11.44
N LEU A 138 10.54 0.34 -10.85
CA LEU A 138 10.59 -0.14 -9.47
C LEU A 138 11.76 -1.11 -9.25
N TYR A 139 11.98 -2.04 -10.17
CA TYR A 139 13.12 -2.97 -10.13
C TYR A 139 14.44 -2.20 -10.14
N LYS A 140 14.62 -1.27 -11.10
CA LYS A 140 15.83 -0.46 -11.22
C LYS A 140 16.16 0.31 -9.94
N LEU A 141 15.14 0.88 -9.28
CA LEU A 141 15.30 1.62 -8.02
C LEU A 141 15.53 0.70 -6.82
N SER A 142 14.89 -0.47 -6.80
CA SER A 142 14.97 -1.41 -5.67
C SER A 142 16.23 -2.26 -5.69
N SER A 143 16.70 -2.69 -6.87
CA SER A 143 17.89 -3.55 -7.03
C SER A 143 19.20 -2.90 -6.58
N LYS A 144 19.25 -1.57 -6.50
CA LYS A 144 20.39 -0.83 -5.94
C LYS A 144 20.55 -1.04 -4.43
N ARG A 145 19.49 -1.45 -3.75
CA ARG A 145 19.50 -1.62 -2.29
C ARG A 145 20.00 -3.02 -1.93
N LYS A 146 20.98 -3.06 -1.03
CA LYS A 146 21.51 -4.32 -0.47
C LYS A 146 20.82 -4.66 0.86
N THR A 147 19.48 -4.51 0.92
CA THR A 147 18.72 -4.83 2.14
C THR A 147 17.80 -6.00 1.87
N GLN A 148 17.61 -6.84 2.87
CA GLN A 148 16.66 -7.94 2.82
C GLN A 148 15.27 -7.43 2.46
N GLY A 149 14.58 -8.11 1.56
CA GLY A 149 13.25 -7.71 1.08
C GLY A 149 13.23 -6.48 0.16
N ALA A 150 14.39 -6.02 -0.35
CA ALA A 150 14.44 -4.86 -1.24
C ALA A 150 13.61 -5.02 -2.51
N LEU A 151 13.44 -6.24 -3.00
CA LEU A 151 12.67 -6.59 -4.19
C LEU A 151 11.27 -7.13 -3.91
N ASP A 152 10.84 -7.25 -2.64
CA ASP A 152 9.56 -7.89 -2.29
C ASP A 152 8.37 -7.24 -3.00
N ASN A 153 8.30 -5.92 -3.01
CA ASN A 153 7.23 -5.20 -3.70
C ASN A 153 7.23 -5.43 -5.21
N TYR A 154 8.41 -5.50 -5.83
CA TYR A 154 8.54 -5.83 -7.24
C TYR A 154 8.08 -7.27 -7.51
N ASN A 155 8.57 -8.22 -6.72
CA ASN A 155 8.24 -9.64 -6.88
C ASN A 155 6.74 -9.89 -6.69
N ALA A 156 6.13 -9.26 -5.68
CA ALA A 156 4.69 -9.37 -5.42
C ALA A 156 3.85 -8.83 -6.59
N LEU A 157 4.14 -7.62 -7.06
CA LEU A 157 3.37 -7.02 -8.16
C LEU A 157 3.63 -7.73 -9.50
N SER A 158 4.84 -8.23 -9.73
CA SER A 158 5.13 -9.08 -10.89
C SER A 158 4.36 -10.40 -10.82
N GLY A 159 4.26 -11.01 -9.62
CA GLY A 159 3.43 -12.19 -9.37
C GLY A 159 1.95 -11.92 -9.68
N MET A 160 1.42 -10.77 -9.25
CA MET A 160 0.05 -10.37 -9.59
C MET A 160 -0.15 -10.22 -11.11
N VAL A 161 0.80 -9.60 -11.83
CA VAL A 161 0.73 -9.50 -13.30
C VAL A 161 0.68 -10.90 -13.92
N SER A 162 1.59 -11.80 -13.52
CA SER A 162 1.61 -13.17 -14.03
C SER A 162 0.31 -13.92 -13.76
N LEU A 163 -0.23 -13.79 -12.54
CA LEU A 163 -1.50 -14.39 -12.18
C LEU A 163 -2.65 -13.88 -13.05
N PHE A 164 -2.78 -12.57 -13.22
CA PHE A 164 -3.87 -11.96 -13.99
C PHE A 164 -3.71 -12.12 -15.52
N THR A 165 -2.52 -12.47 -16.00
CA THR A 165 -2.29 -12.81 -17.40
C THR A 165 -2.34 -14.30 -17.69
N GLY A 166 -2.73 -15.14 -16.70
CA GLY A 166 -2.99 -16.55 -16.87
C GLY A 166 -1.75 -17.46 -16.73
N ASP A 167 -0.72 -17.00 -16.03
CA ASP A 167 0.50 -17.76 -15.75
C ASP A 167 0.70 -17.96 -14.24
N PRO A 168 -0.12 -18.83 -13.59
CA PRO A 168 -0.07 -19.01 -12.14
C PRO A 168 1.22 -19.70 -11.66
N GLU A 169 1.87 -20.55 -12.46
CA GLU A 169 3.16 -21.16 -12.13
C GLU A 169 4.24 -20.09 -11.95
N LYS A 170 4.30 -19.14 -12.89
CA LYS A 170 5.23 -18.03 -12.81
C LYS A 170 4.88 -17.12 -11.63
N ALA A 171 3.59 -16.88 -11.36
CA ALA A 171 3.15 -16.12 -10.20
C ALA A 171 3.63 -16.76 -8.89
N VAL A 172 3.44 -18.07 -8.71
CA VAL A 172 3.94 -18.80 -7.54
C VAL A 172 5.45 -18.65 -7.39
N SER A 173 6.21 -18.79 -8.49
CA SER A 173 7.67 -18.63 -8.47
C SER A 173 8.09 -17.23 -8.01
N GLN A 174 7.37 -16.19 -8.44
CA GLN A 174 7.63 -14.81 -8.05
C GLN A 174 7.25 -14.53 -6.59
N PHE A 175 6.09 -15.00 -6.13
CA PHE A 175 5.70 -14.89 -4.72
C PHE A 175 6.63 -15.67 -3.77
N ALA A 176 7.22 -16.78 -4.21
CA ALA A 176 8.16 -17.56 -3.41
C ALA A 176 9.48 -16.83 -3.13
N THR A 177 9.82 -15.79 -3.90
CA THR A 177 11.03 -14.99 -3.69
C THR A 177 10.84 -13.84 -2.68
N ILE A 178 9.63 -13.64 -2.15
CA ILE A 178 9.34 -12.62 -1.14
C ILE A 178 9.95 -13.05 0.20
N GLU A 179 10.82 -12.22 0.73
CA GLU A 179 11.54 -12.50 1.98
C GLU A 179 10.78 -12.05 3.23
N LYS A 180 9.91 -11.04 3.10
CA LYS A 180 9.13 -10.46 4.20
C LYS A 180 7.64 -10.53 3.91
N GLU A 181 7.00 -11.60 4.37
CA GLU A 181 5.56 -11.80 4.21
C GLU A 181 4.76 -11.03 5.28
N ASN A 182 4.62 -9.73 5.11
CA ASN A 182 3.88 -8.89 6.05
C ASN A 182 2.76 -8.05 5.38
N ASN A 183 2.41 -8.36 4.13
CA ASN A 183 1.37 -7.66 3.40
C ASN A 183 0.22 -8.62 3.06
N LEU A 184 -0.92 -8.46 3.75
CA LEU A 184 -2.10 -9.31 3.58
C LEU A 184 -2.65 -9.34 2.15
N TYR A 185 -2.53 -8.24 1.40
CA TYR A 185 -2.94 -8.23 -0.01
C TYR A 185 -2.04 -9.15 -0.86
N TYR A 186 -0.74 -9.14 -0.61
CA TYR A 186 0.17 -10.04 -1.32
C TYR A 186 -0.05 -11.50 -0.94
N ALA A 187 -0.31 -11.77 0.34
CA ALA A 187 -0.67 -13.11 0.81
C ALA A 187 -1.93 -13.62 0.10
N TYR A 188 -2.96 -12.79 -0.05
CA TYR A 188 -4.17 -13.16 -0.77
C TYR A 188 -3.89 -13.56 -2.23
N PHE A 189 -3.14 -12.77 -2.99
CA PHE A 189 -2.81 -13.10 -4.37
C PHE A 189 -1.87 -14.30 -4.49
N LYS A 190 -0.97 -14.51 -3.52
CA LYS A 190 -0.16 -15.74 -3.42
C LYS A 190 -1.06 -16.97 -3.24
N GLY A 191 -2.08 -16.88 -2.38
CA GLY A 191 -3.08 -17.94 -2.22
C GLY A 191 -3.80 -18.26 -3.53
N LEU A 192 -4.28 -17.24 -4.26
CA LEU A 192 -4.90 -17.41 -5.56
C LEU A 192 -3.97 -18.03 -6.61
N ALA A 193 -2.67 -17.73 -6.57
CA ALA A 193 -1.69 -18.34 -7.46
C ALA A 193 -1.54 -19.84 -7.19
N TYR A 194 -1.50 -20.27 -5.92
CA TYR A 194 -1.50 -21.69 -5.56
C TYR A 194 -2.80 -22.41 -5.95
N GLU A 195 -3.96 -21.77 -5.81
CA GLU A 195 -5.23 -22.30 -6.35
C GLU A 195 -5.12 -22.53 -7.87
N GLY A 196 -4.56 -21.57 -8.60
CA GLY A 196 -4.40 -21.64 -10.05
C GLY A 196 -3.55 -22.82 -10.54
N ILE A 197 -2.65 -23.36 -9.72
CA ILE A 197 -1.86 -24.57 -10.00
C ILE A 197 -2.39 -25.82 -9.26
N SER A 198 -3.60 -25.77 -8.71
CA SER A 198 -4.26 -26.87 -7.97
C SER A 198 -3.56 -27.30 -6.66
N GLU A 199 -2.69 -26.47 -6.10
CA GLU A 199 -2.04 -26.66 -4.79
C GLU A 199 -2.95 -26.17 -3.64
N ASN A 200 -4.15 -26.76 -3.54
CA ASN A 200 -5.25 -26.28 -2.70
C ASN A 200 -4.90 -26.25 -1.19
N GLU A 201 -4.10 -27.20 -0.70
CA GLU A 201 -3.68 -27.23 0.71
C GLU A 201 -2.81 -26.00 1.05
N LYS A 202 -1.89 -25.63 0.14
CA LYS A 202 -1.07 -24.43 0.32
C LYS A 202 -1.90 -23.17 0.23
N ALA A 203 -2.82 -23.07 -0.73
CA ALA A 203 -3.74 -21.95 -0.83
C ALA A 203 -4.55 -21.78 0.46
N GLN A 204 -5.16 -22.84 0.96
CA GLN A 204 -5.94 -22.84 2.19
C GLN A 204 -5.11 -22.41 3.40
N SER A 205 -3.86 -22.86 3.52
CA SER A 205 -2.98 -22.47 4.63
C SER A 205 -2.69 -20.97 4.65
N ILE A 206 -2.69 -20.31 3.47
CA ILE A 206 -2.49 -18.86 3.34
C ILE A 206 -3.76 -18.08 3.67
N PHE A 207 -4.94 -18.59 3.31
CA PHE A 207 -6.22 -17.91 3.56
C PHE A 207 -6.72 -18.03 5.02
N THR A 208 -6.13 -18.90 5.82
CA THR A 208 -6.54 -19.14 7.23
C THR A 208 -5.79 -18.30 8.27
N PHE A 209 -5.07 -17.25 7.84
CA PHE A 209 -4.41 -16.31 8.74
C PHE A 209 -5.36 -15.25 9.29
#